data_e5c83f39cd0dc7e1d6515f8f58769873
#
_entry.id   e5c83f39cd0dc7e1d6515f8f58769873
#
_cell.length_a   1.000
_cell.length_b   1.000
_cell.length_c   1.000
_cell.angle_alpha   90.00
_cell.angle_beta   90.00
_cell.angle_gamma   90.00
#
_symmetry.space_group_name_H-M   'P 1'
#
loop_
_entity.id
_entity.type
_entity.pdbx_description
1 polymer ?
#
loop_
_entity_poly.entity_id
_entity_poly.type
_entity_poly.pdbx_seq_one_letter_code
_entity_poly.pdbx_strand_id
1 'polypeptide(L)'
;YWVDLKNPYVTLDNNYIESVWWSLKELYKKDMLYEGYKVVPFCPRCGTPLSSHEVAQGYKDVKEESVYVTFKLKKEKGEYILAWTTTPWTFPGNVALAVGEKIKYVKVKLPDGDKLILGKDRLNVLHGDYKILEEMTGKELIGLEYEPLYNIKELKNKNSYKIIPADFVTTEDGTGVVHIAVMYGEDDYRVGTKIGLPEIHTVGEDGKFLNIAPEFIRGRFIKEAEEDIKENLKKRHLLFKREKIVHSYPFCWRCDTVLLYYAINSWYIKVSEVRKKMMELNEKINWYPSHIKDGRFGNWLEGAKDWALSRFKFWGTPLPIWRCDCGNEEIIGSIEELKKKSSKKITGKIDLHKPWIDEIKLKCSCGKEMKRIPDVIDCWYDSGSAGFAQFHYPFENKKEFEKRFPYDFISE
;
A
#
# COMPACT_ATOMS: atom_id res chain seq x y z
N TYR A 1 -4.11 28.67 -24.00
CA TYR A 1 -4.36 27.47 -24.83
C TYR A 1 -5.48 27.80 -25.83
N TRP A 2 -5.35 27.26 -27.04
CA TRP A 2 -6.41 27.30 -28.02
C TRP A 2 -7.12 25.98 -28.04
N VAL A 3 -8.36 25.99 -27.54
CA VAL A 3 -9.18 24.79 -27.38
C VAL A 3 -10.57 25.03 -28.00
N ASP A 4 -11.18 23.94 -28.48
CA ASP A 4 -12.56 24.00 -28.97
C ASP A 4 -13.55 23.96 -27.82
N LEU A 5 -13.93 25.12 -27.31
CA LEU A 5 -14.91 25.24 -26.21
C LEU A 5 -16.34 24.86 -26.62
N LYS A 6 -16.62 24.72 -27.96
CA LYS A 6 -17.94 24.32 -28.42
C LYS A 6 -18.17 22.83 -28.38
N ASN A 7 -17.09 22.06 -28.49
CA ASN A 7 -17.12 20.57 -28.45
C ASN A 7 -16.13 20.03 -27.43
N PRO A 8 -16.24 20.39 -26.14
CA PRO A 8 -15.37 19.85 -25.10
C PRO A 8 -15.72 18.39 -24.85
N TYR A 9 -14.74 17.57 -24.49
CA TYR A 9 -15.04 16.33 -23.79
C TYR A 9 -15.12 16.60 -22.29
N VAL A 10 -15.98 15.86 -21.62
CA VAL A 10 -16.21 16.02 -20.17
C VAL A 10 -16.21 14.64 -19.51
N THR A 11 -15.31 14.43 -18.54
CA THR A 11 -15.10 13.11 -17.93
C THR A 11 -16.32 12.58 -17.15
N LEU A 12 -17.25 13.47 -16.76
CA LEU A 12 -18.49 13.08 -16.10
C LEU A 12 -19.61 12.67 -17.07
N ASP A 13 -19.43 12.85 -18.38
CA ASP A 13 -20.45 12.43 -19.35
C ASP A 13 -20.52 10.90 -19.44
N ASN A 14 -21.74 10.37 -19.54
CA ASN A 14 -21.98 8.93 -19.67
C ASN A 14 -21.18 8.30 -20.80
N ASN A 15 -21.03 8.99 -21.93
CA ASN A 15 -20.28 8.50 -23.08
C ASN A 15 -18.79 8.31 -22.74
N TYR A 16 -18.23 9.25 -21.96
CA TYR A 16 -16.85 9.13 -21.47
C TYR A 16 -16.73 7.95 -20.51
N ILE A 17 -17.60 7.88 -19.50
CA ILE A 17 -17.64 6.79 -18.50
C ILE A 17 -17.83 5.43 -19.19
N GLU A 18 -18.67 5.33 -20.20
CA GLU A 18 -18.88 4.09 -20.95
C GLU A 18 -17.61 3.61 -21.65
N SER A 19 -16.84 4.51 -22.25
CA SER A 19 -15.54 4.19 -22.83
C SER A 19 -14.53 3.72 -21.78
N VAL A 20 -14.50 4.35 -20.62
CA VAL A 20 -13.68 3.92 -19.49
C VAL A 20 -14.08 2.52 -19.02
N TRP A 21 -15.38 2.23 -18.90
CA TRP A 21 -15.89 0.91 -18.55
C TRP A 21 -15.50 -0.15 -19.57
N TRP A 22 -15.60 0.19 -20.86
CA TRP A 22 -15.11 -0.70 -21.91
C TRP A 22 -13.65 -1.07 -21.71
N SER A 23 -12.78 -0.10 -21.46
CA SER A 23 -11.35 -0.36 -21.25
C SER A 23 -11.08 -1.27 -20.06
N LEU A 24 -11.77 -1.06 -18.94
CA LEU A 24 -11.66 -1.91 -17.75
C LEU A 24 -12.13 -3.35 -18.04
N LYS A 25 -13.20 -3.50 -18.79
CA LYS A 25 -13.66 -4.82 -19.24
C LYS A 25 -12.65 -5.52 -20.15
N GLU A 26 -12.00 -4.79 -21.06
CA GLU A 26 -10.96 -5.36 -21.91
C GLU A 26 -9.72 -5.77 -21.08
N LEU A 27 -9.34 -5.00 -20.06
CA LEU A 27 -8.29 -5.39 -19.14
C LEU A 27 -8.66 -6.65 -18.36
N TYR A 28 -9.90 -6.75 -17.88
CA TYR A 28 -10.38 -7.93 -17.18
C TYR A 28 -10.36 -9.19 -18.05
N LYS A 29 -10.83 -9.11 -19.31
CA LYS A 29 -10.75 -10.22 -20.27
C LYS A 29 -9.33 -10.72 -20.51
N LYS A 30 -8.33 -9.85 -20.32
CA LYS A 30 -6.90 -10.15 -20.46
C LYS A 30 -6.25 -10.56 -19.14
N ASP A 31 -7.04 -10.80 -18.10
CA ASP A 31 -6.58 -11.10 -16.73
C ASP A 31 -5.66 -10.01 -16.13
N MET A 32 -5.81 -8.78 -16.58
CA MET A 32 -5.01 -7.64 -16.13
C MET A 32 -5.70 -6.81 -15.01
N LEU A 33 -6.99 -6.98 -14.80
CA LEU A 33 -7.76 -6.34 -13.72
C LEU A 33 -8.10 -7.40 -12.68
N TYR A 34 -7.68 -7.18 -11.42
CA TYR A 34 -7.89 -8.13 -10.33
C TYR A 34 -8.11 -7.43 -9.00
N GLU A 35 -8.78 -8.10 -8.07
CA GLU A 35 -8.85 -7.69 -6.67
C GLU A 35 -7.70 -8.29 -5.88
N GLY A 36 -7.08 -7.52 -5.01
CA GLY A 36 -5.97 -7.97 -4.19
C GLY A 36 -5.98 -7.33 -2.80
N TYR A 37 -5.55 -8.10 -1.81
CA TYR A 37 -5.32 -7.60 -0.46
C TYR A 37 -3.82 -7.31 -0.31
N LYS A 38 -3.46 -6.04 -0.26
CA LYS A 38 -2.05 -5.60 -0.23
C LYS A 38 -1.88 -4.41 0.69
N VAL A 39 -0.67 -4.22 1.16
CA VAL A 39 -0.28 -2.98 1.85
C VAL A 39 -0.09 -1.87 0.81
N VAL A 40 -0.87 -0.82 0.96
CA VAL A 40 -0.83 0.37 0.10
C VAL A 40 -0.77 1.64 0.95
N PRO A 41 -0.26 2.74 0.41
CA PRO A 41 -0.42 4.04 1.05
C PRO A 41 -1.90 4.37 1.19
N PHE A 42 -2.33 4.69 2.39
CA PHE A 42 -3.72 4.94 2.75
C PHE A 42 -3.85 6.28 3.49
N CYS A 43 -4.82 7.09 3.11
CA CYS A 43 -5.09 8.34 3.80
C CYS A 43 -6.22 8.13 4.83
N PRO A 44 -5.95 8.19 6.14
CA PRO A 44 -6.96 7.94 7.17
C PRO A 44 -8.04 9.02 7.24
N ARG A 45 -7.72 10.26 6.87
CA ARG A 45 -8.69 11.36 6.80
C ARG A 45 -9.61 11.25 5.59
N CYS A 46 -9.06 10.90 4.44
CA CYS A 46 -9.83 10.71 3.23
C CYS A 46 -10.53 9.34 3.16
N GLY A 47 -10.12 8.37 4.02
CA GLY A 47 -10.66 7.01 4.05
C GLY A 47 -10.45 6.27 2.72
N THR A 48 -9.26 6.37 2.11
CA THR A 48 -9.06 5.80 0.77
C THR A 48 -7.60 5.42 0.52
N PRO A 49 -7.32 4.33 -0.21
CA PRO A 49 -5.99 4.03 -0.72
C PRO A 49 -5.56 5.05 -1.78
N LEU A 50 -4.25 5.18 -1.95
CA LEU A 50 -3.63 6.06 -2.94
C LEU A 50 -2.71 5.25 -3.85
N SER A 51 -2.63 5.64 -5.12
CA SER A 51 -1.65 5.09 -6.05
C SER A 51 -0.25 5.67 -5.79
N SER A 52 0.78 5.00 -6.31
CA SER A 52 2.17 5.49 -6.22
C SER A 52 2.32 6.89 -6.82
N HIS A 53 1.55 7.20 -7.86
CA HIS A 53 1.56 8.50 -8.50
C HIS A 53 1.02 9.62 -7.60
N GLU A 54 -0.08 9.37 -6.89
CA GLU A 54 -0.65 10.32 -5.91
C GLU A 54 0.30 10.52 -4.72
N VAL A 55 0.94 9.47 -4.26
CA VAL A 55 1.90 9.52 -3.14
C VAL A 55 3.14 10.33 -3.50
N ALA A 56 3.64 10.19 -4.74
CA ALA A 56 4.82 10.91 -5.21
C ALA A 56 4.67 12.44 -5.14
N GLN A 57 3.45 12.96 -5.16
CA GLN A 57 3.16 14.39 -5.07
C GLN A 57 3.17 14.94 -3.64
N GLY A 58 3.16 14.07 -2.64
CA GLY A 58 2.95 14.44 -1.22
C GLY A 58 4.16 14.23 -0.31
N TYR A 59 5.35 13.92 -0.83
CA TYR A 59 6.52 13.75 0.02
C TYR A 59 7.02 15.06 0.61
N LYS A 60 7.31 15.04 1.92
CA LYS A 60 7.89 16.16 2.66
C LYS A 60 9.00 15.66 3.58
N ASP A 61 10.05 16.48 3.75
CA ASP A 61 11.06 16.23 4.77
C ASP A 61 10.47 16.58 6.14
N VAL A 62 10.45 15.60 7.02
CA VAL A 62 9.97 15.75 8.40
C VAL A 62 11.09 15.49 9.40
N LYS A 63 11.03 16.24 10.51
CA LYS A 63 11.88 16.01 11.67
C LYS A 63 11.11 15.18 12.67
N GLU A 64 11.48 13.92 12.82
CA GLU A 64 10.84 12.98 13.74
C GLU A 64 11.87 12.29 14.64
N GLU A 65 11.39 11.56 15.62
CA GLU A 65 12.25 10.75 16.47
C GLU A 65 12.10 9.27 16.10
N SER A 66 13.20 8.71 15.64
CA SER A 66 13.34 7.25 15.58
C SER A 66 13.64 6.69 16.95
N VAL A 67 13.31 5.42 17.14
CA VAL A 67 13.50 4.73 18.42
C VAL A 67 14.22 3.41 18.25
N TYR A 68 15.10 3.12 19.18
CA TYR A 68 15.77 1.84 19.36
C TYR A 68 15.12 1.13 20.54
N VAL A 69 14.61 -0.08 20.33
CA VAL A 69 13.86 -0.84 21.32
C VAL A 69 14.45 -2.23 21.49
N THR A 70 14.61 -2.65 22.74
CA THR A 70 15.09 -3.96 23.10
C THR A 70 13.93 -4.94 23.23
N PHE A 71 14.09 -6.10 22.61
CA PHE A 71 13.17 -7.23 22.71
C PHE A 71 13.85 -8.34 23.54
N LYS A 72 13.22 -8.72 24.63
CA LYS A 72 13.78 -9.69 25.57
C LYS A 72 13.67 -11.11 24.99
N LEU A 73 14.79 -11.80 24.84
CA LEU A 73 14.84 -13.18 24.39
C LEU A 73 14.40 -14.13 25.52
N LYS A 74 13.67 -15.20 25.16
CA LYS A 74 13.18 -16.17 26.15
C LYS A 74 14.24 -17.19 26.56
N LYS A 75 15.29 -17.35 25.75
CA LYS A 75 16.31 -18.41 25.93
C LYS A 75 17.16 -18.18 27.18
N GLU A 76 17.59 -16.95 27.42
CA GLU A 76 18.45 -16.59 28.55
C GLU A 76 17.95 -15.30 29.24
N LYS A 77 18.04 -15.28 30.57
CA LYS A 77 17.70 -14.10 31.36
C LYS A 77 18.71 -12.97 31.10
N GLY A 78 18.21 -11.74 30.89
CA GLY A 78 19.06 -10.56 30.62
C GLY A 78 19.65 -10.56 29.21
N GLU A 79 19.07 -11.27 28.27
CA GLU A 79 19.46 -11.27 26.86
C GLU A 79 18.40 -10.60 25.99
N TYR A 80 18.83 -9.63 25.20
CA TYR A 80 17.94 -8.79 24.38
C TYR A 80 18.46 -8.73 22.93
N ILE A 81 17.53 -8.48 22.00
CA ILE A 81 17.87 -8.09 20.63
C ILE A 81 17.38 -6.68 20.35
N LEU A 82 18.19 -5.85 19.68
CA LEU A 82 17.91 -4.45 19.44
C LEU A 82 17.31 -4.26 18.05
N ALA A 83 16.12 -3.68 17.99
CA ALA A 83 15.51 -3.24 16.74
C ALA A 83 15.34 -1.72 16.71
N TRP A 84 15.21 -1.15 15.52
CA TRP A 84 15.04 0.26 15.27
C TRP A 84 13.83 0.51 14.36
N THR A 85 13.13 1.62 14.59
CA THR A 85 12.05 2.08 13.73
C THR A 85 11.87 3.59 13.75
N THR A 86 11.36 4.14 12.64
CA THR A 86 10.89 5.52 12.52
C THR A 86 9.40 5.65 12.81
N THR A 87 8.68 4.54 12.97
CA THR A 87 7.22 4.48 13.14
C THR A 87 6.84 3.73 14.42
N PRO A 88 7.07 4.30 15.62
CA PRO A 88 6.79 3.62 16.90
C PRO A 88 5.35 3.14 17.04
N TRP A 89 4.41 3.79 16.36
CA TRP A 89 2.99 3.41 16.37
C TRP A 89 2.73 1.99 15.83
N THR A 90 3.67 1.38 15.10
CA THR A 90 3.54 0.00 14.60
C THR A 90 3.87 -1.07 15.64
N PHE A 91 4.53 -0.72 16.75
CA PHE A 91 4.91 -1.69 17.80
C PHE A 91 3.75 -2.49 18.40
N PRO A 92 2.54 -1.94 18.60
CA PRO A 92 1.40 -2.75 19.03
C PRO A 92 1.03 -3.87 18.04
N GLY A 93 1.38 -3.71 16.76
CA GLY A 93 1.20 -4.71 15.71
C GLY A 93 2.40 -5.67 15.53
N ASN A 94 3.44 -5.57 16.36
CA ASN A 94 4.62 -6.43 16.24
C ASN A 94 4.28 -7.90 16.44
N VAL A 95 4.72 -8.76 15.52
CA VAL A 95 4.51 -10.21 15.57
C VAL A 95 5.75 -11.04 15.28
N ALA A 96 6.83 -10.42 14.77
CA ALA A 96 8.11 -11.09 14.53
C ALA A 96 9.26 -10.05 14.52
N LEU A 97 10.50 -10.54 14.56
CA LEU A 97 11.70 -9.79 14.28
C LEU A 97 12.40 -10.43 13.09
N ALA A 98 12.82 -9.62 12.10
CA ALA A 98 13.50 -10.10 10.91
C ALA A 98 15.01 -9.85 10.97
N VAL A 99 15.79 -10.82 10.49
CA VAL A 99 17.24 -10.74 10.35
C VAL A 99 17.68 -11.20 8.96
N GLY A 100 18.79 -10.67 8.46
CA GLY A 100 19.41 -11.16 7.23
C GLY A 100 20.28 -12.40 7.51
N GLU A 101 19.99 -13.53 6.87
CA GLU A 101 20.68 -14.81 7.13
C GLU A 101 22.21 -14.71 7.07
N LYS A 102 22.73 -13.92 6.13
CA LYS A 102 24.18 -13.76 5.86
C LYS A 102 24.81 -12.59 6.62
N ILE A 103 24.00 -11.75 7.25
CA ILE A 103 24.49 -10.62 8.04
C ILE A 103 25.20 -11.14 9.29
N LYS A 104 26.32 -10.50 9.64
CA LYS A 104 27.03 -10.78 10.89
C LYS A 104 26.41 -9.98 12.02
N TYR A 105 26.12 -10.66 13.12
CA TYR A 105 25.62 -10.11 14.37
C TYR A 105 26.61 -10.32 15.48
N VAL A 106 26.55 -9.47 16.49
CA VAL A 106 27.36 -9.57 17.69
C VAL A 106 26.46 -9.57 18.93
N LYS A 107 26.83 -10.36 19.91
CA LYS A 107 26.32 -10.30 21.27
C LYS A 107 27.31 -9.49 22.08
N VAL A 108 26.86 -8.38 22.66
CA VAL A 108 27.68 -7.52 23.51
C VAL A 108 27.16 -7.56 24.93
N LYS A 109 28.03 -7.43 25.92
CA LYS A 109 27.69 -7.19 27.33
C LYS A 109 27.80 -5.71 27.62
N LEU A 110 26.73 -5.14 28.14
CA LEU A 110 26.65 -3.74 28.59
C LEU A 110 27.17 -3.60 30.04
N PRO A 111 27.48 -2.37 30.50
CA PRO A 111 28.00 -2.13 31.86
C PRO A 111 27.03 -2.54 32.97
N ASP A 112 25.72 -2.49 32.75
CA ASP A 112 24.65 -2.94 33.66
C ASP A 112 24.52 -4.47 33.76
N GLY A 113 25.25 -5.20 32.89
CA GLY A 113 25.27 -6.65 32.86
C GLY A 113 24.36 -7.28 31.81
N ASP A 114 23.46 -6.52 31.20
CA ASP A 114 22.59 -7.00 30.12
C ASP A 114 23.38 -7.34 28.86
N LYS A 115 22.90 -8.35 28.13
CA LYS A 115 23.47 -8.80 26.87
C LYS A 115 22.58 -8.31 25.73
N LEU A 116 23.19 -7.65 24.75
CA LEU A 116 22.46 -7.08 23.61
C LEU A 116 22.96 -7.67 22.29
N ILE A 117 22.03 -8.06 21.40
CA ILE A 117 22.33 -8.57 20.06
C ILE A 117 21.95 -7.50 19.03
N LEU A 118 22.89 -7.20 18.09
CA LEU A 118 22.68 -6.28 16.98
C LEU A 118 23.64 -6.62 15.82
N GLY A 119 23.41 -6.05 14.64
CA GLY A 119 24.33 -6.19 13.51
C GLY A 119 25.74 -5.69 13.85
N LYS A 120 26.77 -6.45 13.46
CA LYS A 120 28.18 -6.10 13.74
C LYS A 120 28.56 -4.72 13.18
N ASP A 121 28.08 -4.40 11.98
CA ASP A 121 28.37 -3.12 11.32
C ASP A 121 27.60 -1.95 11.96
N ARG A 122 26.76 -2.23 12.95
CA ARG A 122 25.92 -1.24 13.67
C ARG A 122 26.36 -1.01 15.12
N LEU A 123 27.54 -1.43 15.49
CA LEU A 123 28.11 -1.18 16.84
C LEU A 123 28.21 0.31 17.20
N ASN A 124 28.27 1.18 16.21
CA ASN A 124 28.25 2.64 16.39
C ASN A 124 26.95 3.19 17.01
N VAL A 125 25.88 2.38 17.05
CA VAL A 125 24.63 2.74 17.73
C VAL A 125 24.79 2.74 19.25
N LEU A 126 25.73 1.93 19.75
CA LEU A 126 26.04 1.82 21.17
C LEU A 126 26.89 3.02 21.62
N HIS A 127 26.50 3.61 22.74
CA HIS A 127 27.27 4.67 23.39
C HIS A 127 27.82 4.14 24.71
N GLY A 128 29.12 4.37 24.96
CA GLY A 128 29.79 3.91 26.17
C GLY A 128 30.48 2.56 26.00
N ASP A 129 30.91 2.00 27.14
CA ASP A 129 31.71 0.77 27.15
C ASP A 129 30.81 -0.47 26.90
N TYR A 130 31.32 -1.41 26.13
CA TYR A 130 30.73 -2.72 25.94
C TYR A 130 31.82 -3.77 25.70
N LYS A 131 31.48 -5.03 25.94
CA LYS A 131 32.39 -6.15 25.65
C LYS A 131 31.70 -7.09 24.65
N ILE A 132 32.33 -7.34 23.52
CA ILE A 132 31.84 -8.36 22.57
C ILE A 132 32.06 -9.72 23.22
N LEU A 133 31.00 -10.50 23.33
CA LEU A 133 30.99 -11.85 23.88
C LEU A 133 31.05 -12.91 22.79
N GLU A 134 30.32 -12.70 21.71
CA GLU A 134 30.10 -13.70 20.66
C GLU A 134 29.81 -13.00 19.33
N GLU A 135 30.30 -13.56 18.23
CA GLU A 135 29.94 -13.22 16.85
C GLU A 135 29.15 -14.40 16.27
N MET A 136 28.07 -14.07 15.53
CA MET A 136 27.18 -15.06 14.92
C MET A 136 26.63 -14.56 13.59
N THR A 137 26.07 -15.46 12.80
CA THR A 137 25.30 -15.11 11.59
C THR A 137 23.82 -14.98 11.90
N GLY A 138 23.07 -14.28 11.06
CA GLY A 138 21.62 -14.19 11.23
C GLY A 138 20.94 -15.56 11.20
N LYS A 139 21.52 -16.53 10.47
CA LYS A 139 21.02 -17.91 10.43
C LYS A 139 20.97 -18.57 11.82
N GLU A 140 21.88 -18.22 12.70
CA GLU A 140 21.95 -18.78 14.08
C GLU A 140 20.91 -18.11 15.01
N LEU A 141 20.37 -16.94 14.64
CA LEU A 141 19.32 -16.25 15.38
C LEU A 141 17.92 -16.72 15.01
N ILE A 142 17.73 -17.31 13.81
CA ILE A 142 16.43 -17.73 13.31
C ILE A 142 15.80 -18.77 14.23
N GLY A 143 14.52 -18.56 14.55
CA GLY A 143 13.73 -19.44 15.41
C GLY A 143 13.83 -19.11 16.91
N LEU A 144 14.75 -18.22 17.34
CA LEU A 144 14.76 -17.74 18.73
C LEU A 144 13.45 -17.01 19.02
N GLU A 145 12.89 -17.25 20.21
CA GLU A 145 11.66 -16.63 20.67
C GLU A 145 11.96 -15.43 21.58
N TYR A 146 11.10 -14.41 21.49
CA TYR A 146 11.17 -13.23 22.34
C TYR A 146 9.85 -12.94 23.06
N GLU A 147 9.89 -12.15 24.12
CA GLU A 147 8.69 -11.66 24.81
C GLU A 147 8.06 -10.52 23.99
N PRO A 148 6.73 -10.54 23.70
CA PRO A 148 6.09 -9.46 22.96
C PRO A 148 6.16 -8.14 23.71
N LEU A 149 6.32 -7.03 22.99
CA LEU A 149 6.24 -5.70 23.61
C LEU A 149 4.86 -5.44 24.23
N TYR A 150 3.82 -5.92 23.56
CA TYR A 150 2.42 -5.85 24.03
C TYR A 150 1.76 -7.20 23.86
N ASN A 151 1.11 -7.67 24.92
CA ASN A 151 0.45 -8.99 24.90
C ASN A 151 -0.97 -8.85 24.33
N ILE A 152 -1.07 -8.87 23.00
CA ILE A 152 -2.34 -8.84 22.25
C ILE A 152 -2.67 -10.28 21.86
N LYS A 153 -3.77 -10.80 22.38
CA LYS A 153 -4.16 -12.22 22.23
C LYS A 153 -4.38 -12.59 20.75
N GLU A 154 -4.99 -11.69 20.00
CA GLU A 154 -5.31 -11.87 18.58
C GLU A 154 -4.07 -12.00 17.70
N LEU A 155 -2.94 -11.40 18.11
CA LEU A 155 -1.65 -11.48 17.40
C LEU A 155 -0.83 -12.72 17.74
N LYS A 156 -1.38 -13.64 18.54
CA LYS A 156 -0.64 -14.82 18.99
C LYS A 156 -1.05 -16.05 18.20
N ASN A 157 -0.10 -16.63 17.48
CA ASN A 157 -0.21 -17.98 16.92
C ASN A 157 1.11 -18.76 17.09
N LYS A 158 1.22 -19.95 16.49
CA LYS A 158 2.42 -20.80 16.62
C LYS A 158 3.69 -20.20 16.00
N ASN A 159 3.55 -19.22 15.10
CA ASN A 159 4.66 -18.59 14.38
C ASN A 159 5.01 -17.21 14.95
N SER A 160 4.17 -16.63 15.80
CA SER A 160 4.37 -15.29 16.37
C SER A 160 5.54 -15.23 17.34
N TYR A 161 6.13 -14.03 17.45
CA TYR A 161 7.18 -13.67 18.40
C TYR A 161 8.46 -14.48 18.28
N LYS A 162 8.84 -14.76 17.03
CA LYS A 162 10.10 -15.44 16.67
C LYS A 162 10.96 -14.56 15.78
N ILE A 163 12.25 -14.83 15.77
CA ILE A 163 13.18 -14.26 14.80
C ILE A 163 13.06 -15.05 13.50
N ILE A 164 12.86 -14.33 12.38
CA ILE A 164 12.61 -14.89 11.05
C ILE A 164 13.64 -14.39 10.05
N PRO A 165 13.93 -15.14 8.97
CA PRO A 165 14.78 -14.66 7.89
C PRO A 165 14.02 -13.66 7.00
N ALA A 166 14.73 -12.61 6.54
CA ALA A 166 14.22 -11.71 5.50
C ALA A 166 15.35 -11.17 4.63
N ASP A 167 15.08 -11.09 3.34
CA ASP A 167 16.04 -10.66 2.31
C ASP A 167 16.22 -9.13 2.23
N PHE A 168 15.27 -8.37 2.75
CA PHE A 168 15.29 -6.91 2.75
C PHE A 168 16.04 -6.29 3.96
N VAL A 169 16.48 -7.10 4.93
CA VAL A 169 17.24 -6.58 6.07
C VAL A 169 18.64 -6.17 5.63
N THR A 170 19.00 -4.93 5.95
CA THR A 170 20.32 -4.36 5.69
C THR A 170 20.99 -3.87 6.98
N THR A 171 22.26 -3.47 6.87
CA THR A 171 23.04 -2.81 7.94
C THR A 171 23.42 -1.39 7.57
N GLU A 172 22.79 -0.80 6.56
CA GLU A 172 23.03 0.60 6.16
C GLU A 172 22.50 1.55 7.23
N ASP A 173 21.28 1.26 7.73
CA ASP A 173 20.63 2.00 8.80
C ASP A 173 20.16 1.07 9.93
N GLY A 174 19.69 1.66 11.03
CA GLY A 174 19.10 0.93 12.15
C GLY A 174 20.07 0.03 12.89
N THR A 175 19.71 -1.22 13.10
CA THR A 175 20.45 -2.19 13.93
C THR A 175 20.76 -3.51 13.23
N GLY A 176 20.37 -3.67 11.95
CA GLY A 176 20.39 -4.96 11.27
C GLY A 176 19.27 -5.90 11.71
N VAL A 177 18.31 -5.42 12.50
CA VAL A 177 17.12 -6.16 12.95
C VAL A 177 15.91 -5.30 12.68
N VAL A 178 14.93 -5.85 11.97
CA VAL A 178 13.67 -5.16 11.63
C VAL A 178 12.52 -5.78 12.41
N HIS A 179 11.72 -4.96 13.09
CA HIS A 179 10.48 -5.44 13.69
C HIS A 179 9.40 -5.58 12.62
N ILE A 180 8.63 -6.65 12.67
CA ILE A 180 7.60 -6.98 11.68
C ILE A 180 6.21 -6.71 12.24
N ALA A 181 5.46 -5.87 11.52
CA ALA A 181 4.05 -5.58 11.75
C ALA A 181 3.29 -5.79 10.45
N VAL A 182 2.82 -7.01 10.20
CA VAL A 182 2.35 -7.55 8.91
C VAL A 182 1.41 -6.60 8.16
N MET A 183 0.53 -5.90 8.86
CA MET A 183 -0.51 -5.07 8.25
C MET A 183 -0.04 -3.66 7.84
N TYR A 184 1.22 -3.29 8.13
CA TYR A 184 1.71 -1.90 8.03
C TYR A 184 3.02 -1.73 7.25
N GLY A 185 3.51 -2.78 6.57
CA GLY A 185 4.67 -2.74 5.70
C GLY A 185 4.52 -3.71 4.53
N GLU A 186 4.91 -3.30 3.31
CA GLU A 186 4.79 -4.16 2.11
C GLU A 186 5.66 -5.42 2.25
N ASP A 187 6.90 -5.25 2.70
CA ASP A 187 7.82 -6.36 2.94
C ASP A 187 7.39 -7.20 4.14
N ASP A 188 6.89 -6.56 5.21
CA ASP A 188 6.33 -7.22 6.39
C ASP A 188 5.16 -8.13 6.00
N TYR A 189 4.25 -7.62 5.15
CA TYR A 189 3.11 -8.36 4.64
C TYR A 189 3.57 -9.56 3.81
N ARG A 190 4.47 -9.34 2.84
CA ARG A 190 5.01 -10.39 1.96
C ARG A 190 5.64 -11.53 2.76
N VAL A 191 6.49 -11.21 3.73
CA VAL A 191 7.16 -12.23 4.56
C VAL A 191 6.19 -12.84 5.57
N GLY A 192 5.36 -12.03 6.21
CA GLY A 192 4.40 -12.47 7.22
C GLY A 192 3.38 -13.45 6.70
N THR A 193 2.76 -13.16 5.55
CA THR A 193 1.81 -14.04 4.87
C THR A 193 2.47 -15.37 4.48
N LYS A 194 3.69 -15.32 3.91
CA LYS A 194 4.43 -16.53 3.50
C LYS A 194 4.66 -17.50 4.65
N ILE A 195 4.93 -17.01 5.85
CA ILE A 195 5.20 -17.85 7.03
C ILE A 195 3.99 -18.03 7.94
N GLY A 196 2.84 -17.46 7.58
CA GLY A 196 1.58 -17.58 8.32
C GLY A 196 1.57 -16.83 9.65
N LEU A 197 2.11 -15.60 9.69
CA LEU A 197 1.93 -14.67 10.81
C LEU A 197 0.49 -14.13 10.85
N PRO A 198 0.00 -13.65 12.01
CA PRO A 198 -1.33 -13.05 12.11
C PRO A 198 -1.48 -11.82 11.24
N GLU A 199 -2.51 -11.80 10.41
CA GLU A 199 -2.90 -10.67 9.55
C GLU A 199 -4.05 -9.91 10.21
N ILE A 200 -3.75 -9.18 11.30
CA ILE A 200 -4.75 -8.51 12.14
C ILE A 200 -4.36 -7.06 12.34
N HIS A 201 -5.27 -6.16 12.01
CA HIS A 201 -5.09 -4.73 12.24
C HIS A 201 -5.21 -4.37 13.72
N THR A 202 -4.28 -3.57 14.22
CA THR A 202 -4.34 -2.90 15.52
C THR A 202 -4.78 -1.44 15.41
N VAL A 203 -4.79 -0.91 14.19
CA VAL A 203 -5.21 0.45 13.82
C VAL A 203 -6.34 0.35 12.80
N GLY A 204 -7.37 1.17 12.93
CA GLY A 204 -8.49 1.26 12.00
C GLY A 204 -8.18 2.13 10.77
N GLU A 205 -9.08 2.12 9.80
CA GLU A 205 -8.98 2.94 8.59
C GLU A 205 -8.99 4.45 8.89
N ASP A 206 -9.51 4.87 10.03
CA ASP A 206 -9.46 6.25 10.52
C ASP A 206 -8.11 6.64 11.15
N GLY A 207 -7.13 5.73 11.15
CA GLY A 207 -5.81 5.91 11.74
C GLY A 207 -5.80 5.87 13.27
N LYS A 208 -6.87 5.38 13.91
CA LYS A 208 -6.96 5.25 15.36
C LYS A 208 -6.76 3.81 15.81
N PHE A 209 -6.15 3.66 16.98
CA PHE A 209 -5.97 2.35 17.58
C PHE A 209 -7.29 1.68 17.93
N LEU A 210 -7.45 0.43 17.50
CA LEU A 210 -8.63 -0.40 17.75
C LEU A 210 -8.68 -0.89 19.21
N ASN A 211 -9.83 -1.48 19.59
CA ASN A 211 -10.04 -2.00 20.95
C ASN A 211 -9.10 -3.13 21.37
N ILE A 212 -8.49 -3.84 20.41
CA ILE A 212 -7.49 -4.87 20.68
C ILE A 212 -6.14 -4.30 21.08
N ALA A 213 -5.87 -3.03 20.77
CA ALA A 213 -4.63 -2.35 21.16
C ALA A 213 -4.56 -2.13 22.69
N PRO A 214 -3.35 -1.88 23.25
CA PRO A 214 -3.18 -1.53 24.64
C PRO A 214 -4.09 -0.37 25.09
N GLU A 215 -4.68 -0.49 26.26
CA GLU A 215 -5.72 0.44 26.77
C GLU A 215 -5.31 1.91 26.71
N PHE A 216 -4.05 2.21 27.03
CA PHE A 216 -3.54 3.58 27.09
C PHE A 216 -3.47 4.32 25.75
N ILE A 217 -3.65 3.62 24.61
CA ILE A 217 -3.64 4.19 23.27
C ILE A 217 -4.94 3.96 22.48
N ARG A 218 -5.91 3.18 23.01
CA ARG A 218 -7.18 2.89 22.33
C ARG A 218 -7.91 4.15 21.90
N GLY A 219 -8.42 4.15 20.66
CA GLY A 219 -9.17 5.27 20.09
C GLY A 219 -8.34 6.51 19.77
N ARG A 220 -7.04 6.52 20.08
CA ARG A 220 -6.15 7.64 19.77
C ARG A 220 -5.58 7.53 18.36
N PHE A 221 -5.39 8.67 17.71
CA PHE A 221 -4.72 8.73 16.42
C PHE A 221 -3.25 8.34 16.56
N ILE A 222 -2.71 7.61 15.58
CA ILE A 222 -1.37 7.00 15.68
C ILE A 222 -0.27 8.00 16.02
N LYS A 223 -0.25 9.18 15.38
CA LYS A 223 0.79 10.19 15.63
C LYS A 223 0.68 10.82 17.04
N GLU A 224 -0.52 10.95 17.56
CA GLU A 224 -0.75 11.43 18.93
C GLU A 224 -0.35 10.40 19.98
N ALA A 225 -0.46 9.11 19.67
CA ALA A 225 -0.13 8.02 20.58
C ALA A 225 1.37 7.67 20.60
N GLU A 226 2.17 8.14 19.63
CA GLU A 226 3.61 7.79 19.55
C GLU A 226 4.37 8.15 20.82
N GLU A 227 4.10 9.31 21.43
CA GLU A 227 4.79 9.71 22.65
C GLU A 227 4.43 8.81 23.84
N ASP A 228 3.15 8.43 23.98
CA ASP A 228 2.74 7.53 25.05
C ASP A 228 3.35 6.13 24.88
N ILE A 229 3.48 5.66 23.65
CA ILE A 229 4.16 4.39 23.35
C ILE A 229 5.63 4.46 23.78
N LYS A 230 6.33 5.55 23.42
CA LYS A 230 7.73 5.77 23.81
C LYS A 230 7.89 5.83 25.34
N GLU A 231 7.05 6.59 26.03
CA GLU A 231 7.08 6.69 27.49
C GLU A 231 6.70 5.36 28.18
N ASN A 232 5.76 4.58 27.62
CA ASN A 232 5.44 3.24 28.12
C ASN A 232 6.66 2.30 28.01
N LEU A 233 7.32 2.29 26.86
CA LEU A 233 8.52 1.47 26.65
C LEU A 233 9.66 1.91 27.55
N LYS A 234 9.85 3.22 27.77
CA LYS A 234 10.84 3.78 28.69
C LYS A 234 10.59 3.35 30.15
N LYS A 235 9.36 3.45 30.64
CA LYS A 235 8.98 2.99 31.99
C LYS A 235 9.24 1.51 32.22
N ARG A 236 9.21 0.71 31.15
CA ARG A 236 9.46 -0.74 31.16
C ARG A 236 10.91 -1.09 30.88
N HIS A 237 11.82 -0.10 30.78
CA HIS A 237 13.24 -0.28 30.44
C HIS A 237 13.49 -1.01 29.10
N LEU A 238 12.57 -0.85 28.15
CA LEU A 238 12.68 -1.43 26.81
C LEU A 238 13.08 -0.41 25.73
N LEU A 239 12.96 0.88 26.01
CA LEU A 239 13.42 1.96 25.14
C LEU A 239 14.93 2.18 25.37
N PHE A 240 15.75 1.76 24.41
CA PHE A 240 17.21 1.87 24.49
C PHE A 240 17.69 3.29 24.16
N LYS A 241 17.19 3.88 23.06
CA LYS A 241 17.62 5.21 22.58
C LYS A 241 16.52 5.88 21.78
N ARG A 242 16.45 7.23 21.86
CA ARG A 242 15.69 8.09 20.92
C ARG A 242 16.69 8.90 20.09
N GLU A 243 16.43 9.06 18.82
CA GLU A 243 17.30 9.79 17.90
C GLU A 243 16.49 10.65 16.94
N LYS A 244 16.81 11.95 16.90
CA LYS A 244 16.17 12.86 15.94
C LYS A 244 16.73 12.61 14.55
N ILE A 245 15.83 12.38 13.63
CA ILE A 245 16.16 12.17 12.22
C ILE A 245 15.40 13.14 11.34
N VAL A 246 15.93 13.43 10.17
CA VAL A 246 15.25 14.09 9.08
C VAL A 246 15.10 13.06 7.97
N HIS A 247 13.87 12.77 7.59
CA HIS A 247 13.59 11.83 6.51
C HIS A 247 12.40 12.27 5.68
N SER A 248 12.32 11.78 4.47
CA SER A 248 11.19 12.03 3.59
C SER A 248 10.01 11.15 3.99
N TYR A 249 8.83 11.76 4.22
CA TYR A 249 7.60 11.08 4.64
C TYR A 249 6.44 11.43 3.70
N PRO A 250 5.58 10.47 3.32
CA PRO A 250 4.47 10.73 2.42
C PRO A 250 3.25 11.33 3.14
N PHE A 251 2.69 12.37 2.54
CA PHE A 251 1.43 13.01 2.94
C PHE A 251 0.40 12.87 1.84
N CYS A 252 -0.86 12.96 2.18
CA CYS A 252 -1.94 12.96 1.20
C CYS A 252 -1.89 14.23 0.35
N TRP A 253 -1.73 14.10 -0.95
CA TRP A 253 -1.68 15.22 -1.88
C TRP A 253 -2.93 16.12 -1.85
N ARG A 254 -4.07 15.57 -1.40
CA ARG A 254 -5.36 16.27 -1.34
C ARG A 254 -5.63 17.00 -0.01
N CYS A 255 -5.32 16.37 1.12
CA CYS A 255 -5.70 16.88 2.44
C CYS A 255 -4.54 17.07 3.41
N ASP A 256 -3.32 16.82 2.95
CA ASP A 256 -2.08 17.02 3.71
C ASP A 256 -1.96 16.20 5.02
N THR A 257 -2.76 15.15 5.15
CA THR A 257 -2.66 14.23 6.29
C THR A 257 -1.56 13.21 6.05
N VAL A 258 -0.84 12.82 7.09
CA VAL A 258 0.16 11.73 7.05
C VAL A 258 -0.48 10.46 6.50
N LEU A 259 0.24 9.76 5.61
CA LEU A 259 -0.22 8.49 5.06
C LEU A 259 0.20 7.33 5.97
N LEU A 260 -0.63 6.30 5.98
CA LEU A 260 -0.31 5.00 6.56
C LEU A 260 0.00 4.02 5.43
N TYR A 261 1.00 3.17 5.62
CA TYR A 261 1.04 1.92 4.86
C TYR A 261 0.05 0.96 5.53
N TYR A 262 -0.95 0.49 4.77
CA TYR A 262 -2.11 -0.20 5.33
C TYR A 262 -2.57 -1.34 4.43
N ALA A 263 -2.69 -2.54 4.98
CA ALA A 263 -3.18 -3.70 4.24
C ALA A 263 -4.69 -3.59 4.02
N ILE A 264 -5.13 -3.57 2.77
CA ILE A 264 -6.55 -3.41 2.43
C ILE A 264 -6.86 -4.05 1.08
N ASN A 265 -8.11 -4.46 0.88
CA ASN A 265 -8.61 -4.86 -0.42
C ASN A 265 -8.68 -3.65 -1.35
N SER A 266 -8.19 -3.83 -2.56
CA SER A 266 -8.31 -2.85 -3.64
C SER A 266 -8.33 -3.57 -4.99
N TRP A 267 -8.86 -2.92 -6.01
CA TRP A 267 -8.74 -3.38 -7.39
C TRP A 267 -7.43 -2.85 -7.99
N TYR A 268 -6.76 -3.71 -8.74
CA TYR A 268 -5.45 -3.43 -9.32
C TYR A 268 -5.44 -3.71 -10.81
N ILE A 269 -4.64 -2.91 -11.54
CA ILE A 269 -4.23 -3.23 -12.90
C ILE A 269 -2.80 -3.77 -12.85
N LYS A 270 -2.55 -4.93 -13.49
CA LYS A 270 -1.23 -5.59 -13.57
C LYS A 270 -0.28 -4.83 -14.50
N VAL A 271 0.08 -3.60 -14.12
CA VAL A 271 1.00 -2.75 -14.90
C VAL A 271 2.38 -3.39 -14.98
N SER A 272 2.78 -4.09 -13.93
CA SER A 272 4.07 -4.80 -13.89
C SER A 272 4.26 -5.81 -15.02
N GLU A 273 3.19 -6.45 -15.49
CA GLU A 273 3.24 -7.43 -16.61
C GLU A 273 3.48 -6.79 -17.98
N VAL A 274 3.08 -5.52 -18.16
CA VAL A 274 3.26 -4.79 -19.42
C VAL A 274 4.44 -3.84 -19.41
N ARG A 275 5.17 -3.75 -18.30
CA ARG A 275 6.32 -2.87 -18.10
C ARG A 275 7.32 -2.92 -19.25
N LYS A 276 7.79 -4.13 -19.60
CA LYS A 276 8.74 -4.33 -20.69
C LYS A 276 8.22 -3.74 -22.00
N LYS A 277 6.94 -3.97 -22.31
CA LYS A 277 6.32 -3.45 -23.52
C LYS A 277 6.22 -1.93 -23.52
N MET A 278 5.90 -1.32 -22.38
CA MET A 278 5.87 0.14 -22.22
C MET A 278 7.27 0.74 -22.44
N MET A 279 8.32 0.13 -21.89
CA MET A 279 9.70 0.56 -22.11
C MET A 279 10.10 0.46 -23.59
N GLU A 280 9.79 -0.65 -24.29
CA GLU A 280 10.01 -0.81 -25.72
C GLU A 280 9.30 0.25 -26.57
N LEU A 281 8.11 0.68 -26.15
CA LEU A 281 7.35 1.73 -26.83
C LEU A 281 7.93 3.12 -26.52
N ASN A 282 8.40 3.35 -25.30
CA ASN A 282 9.07 4.60 -24.92
C ASN A 282 10.31 4.88 -25.78
N GLU A 283 11.06 3.82 -26.19
CA GLU A 283 12.20 3.96 -27.08
C GLU A 283 11.86 4.62 -28.43
N LYS A 284 10.61 4.51 -28.88
CA LYS A 284 10.13 5.05 -30.15
C LYS A 284 9.66 6.51 -30.07
N ILE A 285 9.60 7.07 -28.86
CA ILE A 285 9.11 8.43 -28.60
C ILE A 285 10.28 9.42 -28.68
N ASN A 286 10.08 10.53 -29.37
CA ASN A 286 10.99 11.66 -29.36
C ASN A 286 10.70 12.56 -28.18
N TRP A 287 11.52 12.46 -27.14
CA TRP A 287 11.37 13.27 -25.94
C TRP A 287 12.05 14.63 -26.07
N TYR A 288 11.38 15.66 -25.58
CA TYR A 288 11.95 16.98 -25.44
C TYR A 288 11.69 17.53 -24.02
N PRO A 289 12.74 17.75 -23.22
CA PRO A 289 14.15 17.44 -23.49
C PRO A 289 14.43 15.93 -23.46
N SER A 290 15.41 15.49 -24.26
CA SER A 290 15.69 14.05 -24.52
C SER A 290 16.05 13.25 -23.28
N HIS A 291 16.72 13.86 -22.27
CA HIS A 291 17.15 13.19 -21.05
C HIS A 291 15.97 12.64 -20.19
N ILE A 292 14.74 13.10 -20.42
CA ILE A 292 13.56 12.60 -19.71
C ILE A 292 13.28 11.16 -20.10
N LYS A 293 13.57 10.77 -21.34
CA LYS A 293 13.30 9.43 -21.88
C LYS A 293 13.88 8.32 -21.01
N ASP A 294 15.20 8.35 -20.79
CA ASP A 294 15.94 7.33 -20.05
C ASP A 294 16.08 7.71 -18.57
N GLY A 295 15.93 8.98 -18.25
CA GLY A 295 15.99 9.53 -16.91
C GLY A 295 14.67 9.35 -16.15
N ARG A 296 13.99 10.47 -15.85
CA ARG A 296 12.81 10.47 -14.96
C ARG A 296 11.69 9.53 -15.42
N PHE A 297 11.33 9.57 -16.72
CA PHE A 297 10.23 8.76 -17.22
C PHE A 297 10.64 7.28 -17.39
N GLY A 298 11.82 7.02 -17.95
CA GLY A 298 12.36 5.67 -18.09
C GLY A 298 12.48 4.95 -16.74
N ASN A 299 13.08 5.59 -15.75
CA ASN A 299 13.18 5.06 -14.38
C ASN A 299 11.81 4.80 -13.76
N TRP A 300 10.82 5.68 -14.01
CA TRP A 300 9.46 5.47 -13.53
C TRP A 300 8.82 4.24 -14.18
N LEU A 301 8.98 4.05 -15.50
CA LEU A 301 8.50 2.86 -16.21
C LEU A 301 9.16 1.58 -15.68
N GLU A 302 10.48 1.62 -15.47
CA GLU A 302 11.24 0.49 -14.95
C GLU A 302 10.78 0.08 -13.55
N GLY A 303 10.47 1.06 -12.71
CA GLY A 303 9.96 0.87 -11.35
C GLY A 303 8.44 0.67 -11.25
N ALA A 304 7.69 0.69 -12.36
CA ALA A 304 6.22 0.66 -12.34
C ALA A 304 5.67 -0.58 -11.62
N LYS A 305 4.89 -0.36 -10.59
CA LYS A 305 4.15 -1.38 -9.83
C LYS A 305 2.72 -1.52 -10.36
N ASP A 306 2.02 -2.57 -9.93
CA ASP A 306 0.59 -2.69 -10.19
C ASP A 306 -0.16 -1.48 -9.65
N TRP A 307 -1.08 -0.97 -10.45
CA TRP A 307 -1.81 0.25 -10.15
C TRP A 307 -3.00 -0.03 -9.24
N ALA A 308 -2.98 0.47 -8.01
CA ALA A 308 -4.15 0.47 -7.12
C ALA A 308 -5.21 1.42 -7.68
N LEU A 309 -6.27 0.84 -8.26
CA LEU A 309 -7.26 1.55 -9.06
C LEU A 309 -8.46 2.04 -8.26
N SER A 310 -8.96 1.27 -7.30
CA SER A 310 -10.19 1.61 -6.57
C SER A 310 -9.99 2.70 -5.53
N ARG A 311 -11.01 3.56 -5.38
CA ARG A 311 -11.06 4.62 -4.38
C ARG A 311 -12.37 4.54 -3.61
N PHE A 312 -12.28 4.66 -2.29
CA PHE A 312 -13.44 4.66 -1.39
C PHE A 312 -14.04 6.06 -1.31
N LYS A 313 -14.55 6.53 -2.44
CA LYS A 313 -15.12 7.87 -2.60
C LYS A 313 -16.57 7.80 -3.04
N PHE A 314 -17.31 8.87 -2.75
CA PHE A 314 -18.69 8.96 -3.22
C PHE A 314 -18.75 9.38 -4.70
N TRP A 315 -18.02 10.44 -5.07
CA TRP A 315 -18.04 10.99 -6.43
C TRP A 315 -16.80 10.56 -7.24
N GLY A 316 -17.05 10.22 -8.48
CA GLY A 316 -16.08 9.78 -9.49
C GLY A 316 -16.71 8.73 -10.40
N THR A 317 -15.98 8.30 -11.41
CA THR A 317 -16.40 7.21 -12.29
C THR A 317 -16.50 5.90 -11.51
N PRO A 318 -17.69 5.30 -11.38
CA PRO A 318 -17.88 4.07 -10.63
C PRO A 318 -17.19 2.88 -11.29
N LEU A 319 -16.59 1.98 -10.50
CA LEU A 319 -16.12 0.71 -11.01
C LEU A 319 -17.29 -0.13 -11.54
N PRO A 320 -17.23 -0.64 -12.79
CA PRO A 320 -18.32 -1.37 -13.42
C PRO A 320 -18.39 -2.84 -12.99
N ILE A 321 -18.29 -3.11 -11.71
CA ILE A 321 -18.18 -4.47 -11.17
C ILE A 321 -19.39 -4.76 -10.28
N TRP A 322 -20.12 -5.82 -10.60
CA TRP A 322 -21.22 -6.33 -9.80
C TRP A 322 -20.83 -7.67 -9.19
N ARG A 323 -21.11 -7.85 -7.92
CA ARG A 323 -20.78 -9.05 -7.16
C ARG A 323 -22.04 -9.66 -6.54
N CYS A 324 -22.13 -10.98 -6.58
CA CYS A 324 -23.16 -11.76 -5.92
C CYS A 324 -22.64 -12.36 -4.62
N ASP A 325 -23.52 -12.57 -3.63
CA ASP A 325 -23.18 -13.28 -2.38
C ASP A 325 -22.66 -14.71 -2.61
N CYS A 326 -22.88 -15.29 -3.79
CA CYS A 326 -22.31 -16.60 -4.16
C CYS A 326 -20.85 -16.55 -4.64
N GLY A 327 -20.24 -15.37 -4.71
CA GLY A 327 -18.88 -15.14 -5.19
C GLY A 327 -18.76 -14.83 -6.68
N ASN A 328 -19.85 -14.97 -7.47
CA ASN A 328 -19.82 -14.60 -8.89
C ASN A 328 -19.67 -13.09 -9.08
N GLU A 329 -18.86 -12.72 -10.06
CA GLU A 329 -18.63 -11.32 -10.45
C GLU A 329 -18.99 -11.10 -11.92
N GLU A 330 -19.43 -9.90 -12.21
CA GLU A 330 -19.75 -9.46 -13.57
C GLU A 330 -19.18 -8.06 -13.79
N ILE A 331 -18.43 -7.89 -14.87
CA ILE A 331 -17.87 -6.58 -15.28
C ILE A 331 -18.60 -6.11 -16.53
N ILE A 332 -19.16 -4.92 -16.43
CA ILE A 332 -19.96 -4.30 -17.48
C ILE A 332 -19.07 -3.35 -18.29
N GLY A 333 -19.10 -3.50 -19.61
CA GLY A 333 -18.32 -2.68 -20.54
C GLY A 333 -19.13 -1.69 -21.37
N SER A 334 -20.48 -1.70 -21.26
CA SER A 334 -21.33 -0.76 -21.99
C SER A 334 -22.70 -0.58 -21.35
N ILE A 335 -23.34 0.54 -21.67
CA ILE A 335 -24.73 0.83 -21.25
C ILE A 335 -25.72 -0.19 -21.81
N GLU A 336 -25.50 -0.63 -23.04
CA GLU A 336 -26.33 -1.66 -23.67
C GLU A 336 -26.23 -2.99 -22.91
N GLU A 337 -25.04 -3.41 -22.59
CA GLU A 337 -24.81 -4.61 -21.78
C GLU A 337 -25.44 -4.49 -20.38
N LEU A 338 -25.31 -3.33 -19.74
CA LEU A 338 -25.92 -3.04 -18.44
C LEU A 338 -27.45 -3.23 -18.52
N LYS A 339 -28.08 -2.65 -19.53
CA LYS A 339 -29.52 -2.77 -19.77
C LYS A 339 -29.96 -4.23 -19.98
N LYS A 340 -29.17 -4.98 -20.73
CA LYS A 340 -29.45 -6.40 -21.05
C LYS A 340 -29.35 -7.31 -19.81
N LYS A 341 -28.34 -7.07 -18.95
CA LYS A 341 -28.06 -7.91 -17.76
C LYS A 341 -28.82 -7.47 -16.51
N SER A 342 -29.39 -6.29 -16.50
CA SER A 342 -30.15 -5.77 -15.38
C SER A 342 -31.29 -6.69 -14.96
N SER A 343 -31.50 -6.85 -13.64
CA SER A 343 -32.60 -7.64 -13.09
C SER A 343 -33.97 -7.03 -13.39
N LYS A 344 -34.04 -5.71 -13.54
CA LYS A 344 -35.23 -4.94 -13.91
C LYS A 344 -35.02 -4.23 -15.23
N LYS A 345 -36.08 -4.11 -16.04
CA LYS A 345 -36.04 -3.36 -17.30
C LYS A 345 -35.74 -1.88 -17.01
N ILE A 346 -34.63 -1.39 -17.56
CA ILE A 346 -34.27 0.02 -17.45
C ILE A 346 -34.88 0.77 -18.62
N THR A 347 -35.73 1.74 -18.30
CA THR A 347 -36.38 2.62 -19.28
C THR A 347 -35.89 4.04 -19.09
N GLY A 348 -35.56 4.73 -20.21
CA GLY A 348 -35.10 6.11 -20.19
C GLY A 348 -33.58 6.30 -20.12
N LYS A 349 -33.18 7.53 -19.78
CA LYS A 349 -31.78 7.93 -19.65
C LYS A 349 -31.25 7.39 -18.32
N ILE A 350 -30.08 6.77 -18.36
CA ILE A 350 -29.35 6.29 -17.17
C ILE A 350 -28.35 7.38 -16.78
N ASP A 351 -28.16 7.58 -15.49
CA ASP A 351 -27.01 8.26 -14.94
C ASP A 351 -26.03 7.19 -14.39
N LEU A 352 -24.80 7.17 -14.89
CA LEU A 352 -23.80 6.19 -14.49
C LEU A 352 -23.08 6.54 -13.18
N HIS A 353 -23.41 7.68 -12.55
CA HIS A 353 -22.82 8.08 -11.27
C HIS A 353 -23.56 7.48 -10.07
N LYS A 354 -22.89 7.53 -8.93
CA LYS A 354 -23.54 7.27 -7.63
C LYS A 354 -24.47 8.44 -7.28
N PRO A 355 -25.61 8.20 -6.63
CA PRO A 355 -26.07 6.90 -6.13
C PRO A 355 -26.84 6.05 -7.17
N TRP A 356 -27.21 6.60 -8.32
CA TRP A 356 -28.16 5.99 -9.28
C TRP A 356 -27.67 4.65 -9.83
N ILE A 357 -26.38 4.54 -10.14
CA ILE A 357 -25.78 3.29 -10.65
C ILE A 357 -25.84 2.16 -9.60
N ASP A 358 -25.78 2.49 -8.31
CA ASP A 358 -25.82 1.52 -7.21
C ASP A 358 -27.19 0.88 -7.02
N GLU A 359 -28.25 1.51 -7.55
CA GLU A 359 -29.61 0.98 -7.55
C GLU A 359 -29.82 -0.11 -8.60
N ILE A 360 -28.95 -0.16 -9.62
CA ILE A 360 -29.04 -1.13 -10.70
C ILE A 360 -28.42 -2.45 -10.25
N LYS A 361 -29.25 -3.50 -10.22
CA LYS A 361 -28.83 -4.86 -9.88
C LYS A 361 -28.82 -5.73 -11.13
N LEU A 362 -27.91 -6.69 -11.19
CA LEU A 362 -27.81 -7.64 -12.26
C LEU A 362 -28.33 -9.01 -11.84
N LYS A 363 -28.71 -9.83 -12.83
CA LYS A 363 -29.09 -11.23 -12.61
C LYS A 363 -27.85 -12.10 -12.50
N CYS A 364 -27.74 -12.87 -11.44
CA CYS A 364 -26.69 -13.88 -11.28
C CYS A 364 -27.14 -15.22 -11.82
N SER A 365 -26.22 -16.04 -12.33
CA SER A 365 -26.48 -17.43 -12.75
C SER A 365 -26.98 -18.33 -11.62
N CYS A 366 -26.73 -17.98 -10.35
CA CYS A 366 -27.25 -18.69 -9.18
C CYS A 366 -28.71 -18.35 -8.83
N GLY A 367 -29.37 -17.47 -9.62
CA GLY A 367 -30.74 -17.01 -9.41
C GLY A 367 -30.89 -15.81 -8.47
N LYS A 368 -29.81 -15.35 -7.79
CA LYS A 368 -29.81 -14.16 -6.92
C LYS A 368 -29.48 -12.90 -7.72
N GLU A 369 -29.66 -11.74 -7.08
CA GLU A 369 -29.21 -10.46 -7.63
C GLU A 369 -27.76 -10.16 -7.25
N MET A 370 -27.03 -9.54 -8.19
CA MET A 370 -25.72 -8.98 -7.96
C MET A 370 -25.83 -7.48 -7.66
N LYS A 371 -25.03 -6.99 -6.73
CA LYS A 371 -24.91 -5.58 -6.37
C LYS A 371 -23.58 -5.04 -6.89
N ARG A 372 -23.56 -3.79 -7.30
CA ARG A 372 -22.31 -3.11 -7.66
C ARG A 372 -21.43 -2.93 -6.41
N ILE A 373 -20.12 -3.09 -6.56
CA ILE A 373 -19.17 -2.73 -5.51
C ILE A 373 -19.18 -1.20 -5.32
N PRO A 374 -19.01 -0.67 -4.08
CA PRO A 374 -19.22 0.76 -3.82
C PRO A 374 -18.13 1.69 -4.38
N ASP A 375 -17.03 1.14 -4.83
CA ASP A 375 -15.83 1.86 -5.23
C ASP A 375 -16.03 2.70 -6.50
N VAL A 376 -15.25 3.78 -6.59
CA VAL A 376 -15.01 4.54 -7.83
C VAL A 376 -13.57 4.35 -8.27
N ILE A 377 -13.24 4.67 -9.51
CA ILE A 377 -11.88 4.56 -10.02
C ILE A 377 -11.02 5.76 -9.62
N ASP A 378 -9.71 5.57 -9.70
CA ASP A 378 -8.72 6.63 -9.60
C ASP A 378 -8.96 7.69 -10.68
N CYS A 379 -9.01 8.96 -10.30
CA CYS A 379 -9.19 10.07 -11.24
C CYS A 379 -8.07 10.16 -12.29
N TRP A 380 -6.89 9.64 -12.00
CA TRP A 380 -5.79 9.56 -12.95
C TRP A 380 -6.03 8.52 -14.05
N TYR A 381 -6.82 7.49 -13.79
CA TYR A 381 -7.26 6.57 -14.83
C TYR A 381 -8.28 7.24 -15.74
N ASP A 382 -9.21 8.03 -15.18
CA ASP A 382 -10.14 8.84 -15.98
C ASP A 382 -9.39 9.80 -16.89
N SER A 383 -8.48 10.61 -16.36
CA SER A 383 -7.70 11.57 -17.16
C SER A 383 -6.84 10.88 -18.22
N GLY A 384 -6.17 9.77 -17.85
CA GLY A 384 -5.36 8.97 -18.79
C GLY A 384 -6.17 8.32 -19.92
N SER A 385 -7.48 8.13 -19.71
CA SER A 385 -8.38 7.56 -20.72
C SER A 385 -8.79 8.58 -21.81
N ALA A 386 -8.45 9.86 -21.66
CA ALA A 386 -8.83 10.91 -22.60
C ALA A 386 -8.42 10.60 -24.04
N GLY A 387 -7.30 9.90 -24.23
CA GLY A 387 -6.79 9.50 -25.54
C GLY A 387 -7.82 8.75 -26.40
N PHE A 388 -8.73 7.98 -25.80
CA PHE A 388 -9.77 7.25 -26.51
C PHE A 388 -11.18 7.63 -26.08
N ALA A 389 -11.39 7.95 -24.80
CA ALA A 389 -12.71 8.19 -24.26
C ALA A 389 -13.35 9.50 -24.77
N GLN A 390 -12.54 10.52 -25.12
CA GLN A 390 -13.04 11.75 -25.77
C GLN A 390 -13.79 11.50 -27.08
N PHE A 391 -13.51 10.39 -27.75
CA PHE A 391 -14.20 10.01 -29.00
C PHE A 391 -15.41 9.09 -28.75
N HIS A 392 -15.70 8.75 -27.51
CA HIS A 392 -16.63 7.66 -27.16
C HIS A 392 -16.26 6.34 -27.86
N TYR A 393 -14.95 6.10 -28.02
CA TYR A 393 -14.44 4.84 -28.58
C TYR A 393 -14.66 3.68 -27.60
N PRO A 394 -15.07 2.47 -28.05
CA PRO A 394 -15.23 2.04 -29.45
C PRO A 394 -16.68 2.20 -29.99
N PHE A 395 -17.57 2.86 -29.26
CA PHE A 395 -19.01 2.91 -29.58
C PHE A 395 -19.30 3.90 -30.69
N GLU A 396 -18.63 5.04 -30.69
CA GLU A 396 -18.78 6.11 -31.67
C GLU A 396 -17.40 6.56 -32.19
N ASN A 397 -17.38 7.35 -33.24
CA ASN A 397 -16.21 8.03 -33.81
C ASN A 397 -14.95 7.15 -34.03
N LYS A 398 -15.14 5.85 -34.23
CA LYS A 398 -14.04 4.87 -34.36
C LYS A 398 -13.05 5.25 -35.46
N LYS A 399 -13.54 5.66 -36.63
CA LYS A 399 -12.67 6.06 -37.77
C LYS A 399 -11.85 7.32 -37.42
N GLU A 400 -12.42 8.24 -36.69
CA GLU A 400 -11.73 9.48 -36.27
C GLU A 400 -10.63 9.15 -35.24
N PHE A 401 -10.91 8.27 -34.30
CA PHE A 401 -9.91 7.79 -33.35
C PHE A 401 -8.75 7.04 -34.08
N GLU A 402 -9.08 6.09 -34.94
CA GLU A 402 -8.08 5.28 -35.68
C GLU A 402 -7.19 6.14 -36.59
N LYS A 403 -7.71 7.27 -37.09
CA LYS A 403 -6.93 8.24 -37.87
C LYS A 403 -5.94 9.04 -37.04
N ARG A 404 -6.25 9.28 -35.77
CA ARG A 404 -5.44 10.12 -34.86
C ARG A 404 -4.52 9.32 -33.94
N PHE A 405 -4.82 8.05 -33.70
CA PHE A 405 -4.03 7.20 -32.81
C PHE A 405 -3.02 6.33 -33.63
N PRO A 406 -1.75 6.25 -33.19
CA PRO A 406 -1.12 6.95 -32.07
C PRO A 406 -0.96 8.46 -32.33
N TYR A 407 -1.02 9.25 -31.26
CA TYR A 407 -0.91 10.70 -31.34
C TYR A 407 0.49 11.14 -31.76
N ASP A 408 0.56 12.21 -32.62
CA ASP A 408 1.82 12.77 -33.10
C ASP A 408 2.50 13.65 -32.03
N PHE A 409 1.70 14.24 -31.13
CA PHE A 409 2.19 15.16 -30.11
C PHE A 409 1.36 15.03 -28.83
N ILE A 410 2.04 14.93 -27.67
CA ILE A 410 1.45 14.93 -26.34
C ILE A 410 2.22 15.95 -25.49
N SER A 411 1.49 16.81 -24.80
CA SER A 411 2.04 17.77 -23.83
C SER A 411 1.15 17.82 -22.59
N GLU A 412 1.74 17.87 -21.43
CA GLU A 412 1.08 18.02 -20.14
C GLU A 412 1.69 19.20 -19.36
#